data_953ad7068f21db67d796fca6ebbdb310
#
_entry.id   953ad7068f21db67d796fca6ebbdb310
#
_cell.length_a   1.000
_cell.length_b   1.000
_cell.length_c   1.000
_cell.angle_alpha   90.00
_cell.angle_beta   90.00
_cell.angle_gamma   90.00
#
_symmetry.space_group_name_H-M   'P 1'
#
loop_
_entity.id
_entity.type
_entity.pdbx_description
1 polymer ?
#
loop_
_entity_poly.entity_id
_entity_poly.type
_entity_poly.pdbx_seq_one_letter_code
_entity_poly.pdbx_strand_id
1 'polypeptide(L)'
;MVAPTPFFSDRGCHVRIFEQARALKAMGCQVEVCTYHLGKDRPGLTTHRTLRLPWYNKLSAGPSWHKLYIDGLLLFKTWAVARQFEPDVIHGHLHEGAAIGWLVGKLLGIPVVGDFQGSLSGELKAHRAIKGSGWLYYLVARHEGWIDHLPQVAIASCDDVARELRERFRVRDVVLACDGADTETFRPDVDVGALRGLVPPNSRTVVYLGVLSAYQGVDHLLEAIPQVIAHVPRAYFLVMGYPDEDRYLQKARDLGIVDHVCLPGRIDYDQAAQYLALGEVAVGPKLSETESNGKLYNYMACALPTVAFDTPPSREILGELGIYAPRGDRAALADAMVSLLQDPEGARQLGLKLRQRVVEQFSWQNTAQQLLHAYALARERRVPASREDRG
;
A
#
# COMPACT_ATOMS: atom_id res chain seq x y z
N MET A 1 16.04 -6.76 -4.66
CA MET A 1 14.91 -5.84 -4.84
C MET A 1 15.44 -4.40 -4.95
N VAL A 2 14.83 -3.57 -5.80
CA VAL A 2 15.18 -2.15 -5.97
C VAL A 2 14.00 -1.29 -5.51
N ALA A 3 14.19 -0.53 -4.44
CA ALA A 3 13.14 0.25 -3.78
C ALA A 3 13.49 1.75 -3.80
N PRO A 4 13.05 2.53 -4.80
CA PRO A 4 13.36 3.95 -4.94
C PRO A 4 12.54 4.81 -3.95
N THR A 5 12.66 4.49 -2.67
CA THR A 5 11.88 5.09 -1.58
C THR A 5 12.74 5.26 -0.32
N PRO A 6 12.36 6.10 0.64
CA PRO A 6 12.96 6.12 1.98
C PRO A 6 12.48 4.91 2.81
N PHE A 7 12.90 3.72 2.43
CA PHE A 7 12.50 2.45 3.01
C PHE A 7 13.17 2.22 4.39
N PHE A 8 12.52 1.86 5.43
CA PHE A 8 11.12 1.68 5.74
C PHE A 8 10.61 2.91 6.51
N SER A 9 9.42 3.43 6.20
CA SER A 9 8.81 4.56 6.91
C SER A 9 7.29 4.38 7.12
N ASP A 10 6.86 3.16 7.43
CA ASP A 10 5.48 2.78 7.81
C ASP A 10 4.40 3.24 6.80
N ARG A 11 4.69 3.11 5.49
CA ARG A 11 3.79 3.50 4.40
C ARG A 11 3.43 2.29 3.56
N GLY A 12 2.28 2.32 2.89
CA GLY A 12 1.74 1.18 2.14
C GLY A 12 2.74 0.52 1.19
N CYS A 13 3.42 1.30 0.33
CA CYS A 13 4.43 0.75 -0.58
C CYS A 13 5.64 0.12 0.17
N HIS A 14 6.03 0.67 1.34
CA HIS A 14 7.12 0.10 2.14
C HIS A 14 6.71 -1.19 2.83
N VAL A 15 5.46 -1.27 3.30
CA VAL A 15 4.87 -2.50 3.86
C VAL A 15 4.84 -3.57 2.79
N ARG A 16 4.38 -3.26 1.56
CA ARG A 16 4.39 -4.20 0.44
C ARG A 16 5.78 -4.76 0.17
N ILE A 17 6.80 -3.90 0.03
CA ILE A 17 8.18 -4.33 -0.23
C ILE A 17 8.70 -5.22 0.91
N PHE A 18 8.45 -4.83 2.16
CA PHE A 18 8.89 -5.58 3.34
C PHE A 18 8.22 -6.95 3.42
N GLU A 19 6.91 -7.00 3.29
CA GLU A 19 6.14 -8.25 3.42
C GLU A 19 6.41 -9.21 2.26
N GLN A 20 6.55 -8.71 1.04
CA GLN A 20 6.99 -9.52 -0.10
C GLN A 20 8.39 -10.12 0.15
N ALA A 21 9.34 -9.31 0.62
CA ALA A 21 10.69 -9.79 0.94
C ALA A 21 10.65 -10.84 2.05
N ARG A 22 9.84 -10.63 3.10
CA ARG A 22 9.67 -11.56 4.22
C ARG A 22 9.05 -12.89 3.76
N ALA A 23 7.98 -12.82 2.97
CA ALA A 23 7.29 -14.00 2.45
C ALA A 23 8.17 -14.82 1.49
N LEU A 24 8.91 -14.16 0.60
CA LEU A 24 9.89 -14.82 -0.28
C LEU A 24 11.00 -15.49 0.52
N LYS A 25 11.53 -14.84 1.58
CA LYS A 25 12.52 -15.47 2.48
C LYS A 25 11.97 -16.67 3.20
N ALA A 26 10.71 -16.64 3.65
CA ALA A 26 10.04 -17.79 4.25
C ALA A 26 9.89 -18.97 3.27
N MET A 27 9.85 -18.68 1.95
CA MET A 27 9.86 -19.69 0.89
C MET A 27 11.28 -20.11 0.43
N GLY A 28 12.33 -19.72 1.17
CA GLY A 28 13.71 -20.14 0.92
C GLY A 28 14.50 -19.22 -0.03
N CYS A 29 13.94 -18.09 -0.48
CA CYS A 29 14.68 -17.14 -1.29
C CYS A 29 15.68 -16.33 -0.46
N GLN A 30 16.83 -16.02 -1.05
CA GLN A 30 17.72 -14.98 -0.53
C GLN A 30 17.30 -13.64 -1.11
N VAL A 31 17.02 -12.67 -0.24
CA VAL A 31 16.50 -11.35 -0.64
C VAL A 31 17.35 -10.24 -0.03
N GLU A 32 17.81 -9.34 -0.88
CA GLU A 32 18.48 -8.09 -0.50
C GLU A 32 17.76 -6.90 -1.12
N VAL A 33 17.69 -5.78 -0.39
CA VAL A 33 16.98 -4.57 -0.83
C VAL A 33 17.94 -3.41 -0.99
N CYS A 34 18.01 -2.84 -2.19
CA CYS A 34 18.70 -1.58 -2.47
C CYS A 34 17.70 -0.42 -2.39
N THR A 35 18.02 0.62 -1.61
CA THR A 35 17.09 1.73 -1.34
C THR A 35 17.82 3.06 -1.07
N TYR A 36 17.07 4.15 -0.94
CA TYR A 36 17.61 5.45 -0.54
C TYR A 36 18.22 5.42 0.86
N HIS A 37 19.02 6.44 1.19
CA HIS A 37 19.71 6.54 2.48
C HIS A 37 18.81 6.81 3.69
N LEU A 38 17.55 7.19 3.46
CA LEU A 38 16.56 7.48 4.51
C LEU A 38 15.71 6.25 4.84
N GLY A 39 15.10 6.27 6.02
CA GLY A 39 14.23 5.21 6.52
C GLY A 39 14.86 4.39 7.63
N LYS A 40 14.14 3.35 8.09
CA LYS A 40 14.57 2.44 9.17
C LYS A 40 14.98 1.09 8.57
N ASP A 41 15.95 0.41 9.15
CA ASP A 41 16.21 -1.00 8.82
C ASP A 41 15.17 -1.90 9.49
N ARG A 42 14.89 -3.03 8.85
CA ARG A 42 13.93 -4.01 9.37
C ARG A 42 14.66 -5.30 9.76
N PRO A 43 14.36 -5.86 10.94
CA PRO A 43 14.95 -7.12 11.37
C PRO A 43 14.75 -8.23 10.33
N GLY A 44 15.78 -9.02 10.10
CA GLY A 44 15.74 -10.14 9.17
C GLY A 44 15.83 -9.77 7.68
N LEU A 45 15.99 -8.50 7.32
CA LEU A 45 16.12 -8.04 5.93
C LEU A 45 17.43 -7.28 5.72
N THR A 46 18.26 -7.75 4.79
CA THR A 46 19.50 -7.06 4.39
C THR A 46 19.17 -5.87 3.51
N THR A 47 19.51 -4.67 3.96
CA THR A 47 19.19 -3.41 3.28
C THR A 47 20.46 -2.66 2.90
N HIS A 48 20.62 -2.37 1.63
CA HIS A 48 21.73 -1.59 1.05
C HIS A 48 21.27 -0.18 0.73
N ARG A 49 21.79 0.80 1.46
CA ARG A 49 21.40 2.20 1.30
C ARG A 49 22.35 2.96 0.39
N THR A 50 21.85 3.95 -0.32
CA THR A 50 22.68 4.93 -1.05
C THR A 50 23.53 5.76 -0.11
N LEU A 51 24.48 6.52 -0.66
CA LEU A 51 25.25 7.49 0.11
C LEU A 51 24.32 8.49 0.81
N ARG A 52 24.64 8.83 2.06
CA ARG A 52 23.88 9.80 2.84
C ARG A 52 24.08 11.22 2.27
N LEU A 53 22.97 11.87 1.98
CA LEU A 53 22.94 13.26 1.51
C LEU A 53 22.39 14.14 2.65
N PRO A 54 23.22 14.96 3.31
CA PRO A 54 22.80 15.71 4.50
C PRO A 54 21.65 16.70 4.26
N TRP A 55 21.53 17.19 3.02
CA TRP A 55 20.51 18.17 2.62
C TRP A 55 19.18 17.55 2.19
N TYR A 56 19.09 16.21 2.05
CA TYR A 56 17.87 15.52 1.65
C TYR A 56 17.30 14.71 2.80
N ASN A 57 16.19 15.17 3.37
CA ASN A 57 15.50 14.55 4.50
C ASN A 57 14.01 14.28 4.24
N LYS A 58 13.58 14.28 2.96
CA LYS A 58 12.18 14.09 2.60
C LYS A 58 11.74 12.65 2.75
N LEU A 59 10.87 12.37 3.73
CA LEU A 59 10.22 11.06 3.94
C LEU A 59 8.87 10.95 3.23
N SER A 60 8.23 12.08 2.88
CA SER A 60 6.90 12.10 2.26
C SER A 60 6.92 11.65 0.79
N ALA A 61 5.79 11.08 0.32
CA ALA A 61 5.58 10.79 -1.09
C ALA A 61 5.44 12.06 -1.93
N GLY A 62 5.46 11.88 -3.24
CA GLY A 62 5.19 12.90 -4.23
C GLY A 62 6.43 13.28 -5.04
N PRO A 63 6.21 14.00 -6.14
CA PRO A 63 7.24 14.37 -7.07
C PRO A 63 8.31 15.25 -6.41
N SER A 64 9.56 15.01 -6.75
CA SER A 64 10.70 15.82 -6.30
C SER A 64 11.80 15.75 -7.35
N TRP A 65 12.34 16.90 -7.76
CA TRP A 65 13.48 16.94 -8.68
C TRP A 65 14.75 16.29 -8.09
N HIS A 66 14.83 16.20 -6.75
CA HIS A 66 15.91 15.48 -6.05
C HIS A 66 15.95 13.99 -6.41
N LYS A 67 14.83 13.38 -6.81
CA LYS A 67 14.79 11.98 -7.21
C LYS A 67 15.77 11.69 -8.35
N LEU A 68 15.95 12.58 -9.32
CA LEU A 68 16.83 12.35 -10.47
C LEU A 68 18.25 11.94 -10.08
N TYR A 69 18.89 12.67 -9.15
CA TYR A 69 20.23 12.32 -8.73
C TYR A 69 20.29 11.22 -7.67
N ILE A 70 19.24 11.10 -6.84
CA ILE A 70 19.16 10.02 -5.85
C ILE A 70 18.94 8.66 -6.56
N ASP A 71 18.14 8.64 -7.62
CA ASP A 71 17.96 7.46 -8.49
C ASP A 71 19.27 7.09 -9.18
N GLY A 72 20.07 8.06 -9.59
CA GLY A 72 21.44 7.82 -10.08
C GLY A 72 22.33 7.14 -9.02
N LEU A 73 22.29 7.59 -7.76
CA LEU A 73 23.02 6.94 -6.67
C LEU A 73 22.47 5.53 -6.39
N LEU A 74 21.14 5.33 -6.49
CA LEU A 74 20.51 4.03 -6.32
C LEU A 74 20.89 3.07 -7.45
N LEU A 75 20.98 3.56 -8.68
CA LEU A 75 21.48 2.78 -9.83
C LEU A 75 22.87 2.22 -9.57
N PHE A 76 23.83 3.07 -9.15
CA PHE A 76 25.19 2.62 -8.84
C PHE A 76 25.23 1.65 -7.65
N LYS A 77 24.43 1.90 -6.61
CA LYS A 77 24.33 1.00 -5.46
C LYS A 77 23.75 -0.36 -5.89
N THR A 78 22.68 -0.37 -6.69
CA THR A 78 22.06 -1.60 -7.21
C THR A 78 23.03 -2.39 -8.08
N TRP A 79 23.76 -1.71 -8.95
CA TRP A 79 24.78 -2.36 -9.80
C TRP A 79 25.90 -3.00 -8.97
N ALA A 80 26.43 -2.29 -7.96
CA ALA A 80 27.50 -2.82 -7.10
C ALA A 80 27.02 -4.04 -6.29
N VAL A 81 25.82 -3.97 -5.71
CA VAL A 81 25.22 -5.08 -4.97
C VAL A 81 24.91 -6.25 -5.89
N ALA A 82 24.32 -6.02 -7.06
CA ALA A 82 24.00 -7.09 -8.00
C ALA A 82 25.26 -7.82 -8.52
N ARG A 83 26.39 -7.14 -8.66
CA ARG A 83 27.67 -7.78 -9.02
C ARG A 83 28.24 -8.66 -7.92
N GLN A 84 27.98 -8.34 -6.65
CA GLN A 84 28.50 -9.10 -5.51
C GLN A 84 27.54 -10.22 -5.11
N PHE A 85 26.23 -9.97 -5.17
CA PHE A 85 25.18 -10.89 -4.75
C PHE A 85 24.82 -11.90 -5.84
N GLU A 86 25.05 -11.58 -7.12
CA GLU A 86 24.75 -12.40 -8.30
C GLU A 86 23.29 -12.91 -8.30
N PRO A 87 22.28 -12.03 -8.25
CA PRO A 87 20.89 -12.45 -8.12
C PRO A 87 20.38 -13.14 -9.40
N ASP A 88 19.51 -14.13 -9.24
CA ASP A 88 18.78 -14.77 -10.34
C ASP A 88 17.81 -13.83 -11.06
N VAL A 89 17.22 -12.86 -10.32
CA VAL A 89 16.24 -11.89 -10.82
C VAL A 89 16.41 -10.56 -10.09
N ILE A 90 16.29 -9.46 -10.81
CA ILE A 90 16.14 -8.12 -10.23
C ILE A 90 14.64 -7.78 -10.17
N HIS A 91 14.13 -7.46 -8.98
CA HIS A 91 12.76 -7.01 -8.77
C HIS A 91 12.74 -5.50 -8.50
N GLY A 92 12.28 -4.72 -9.47
CA GLY A 92 12.17 -3.27 -9.38
C GLY A 92 10.78 -2.85 -8.92
N HIS A 93 10.68 -2.18 -7.78
CA HIS A 93 9.43 -1.61 -7.29
C HIS A 93 9.22 -0.22 -7.84
N LEU A 94 8.00 0.14 -8.17
CA LEU A 94 7.61 1.39 -8.80
C LEU A 94 8.28 1.58 -10.18
N HIS A 95 7.91 2.60 -10.91
CA HIS A 95 8.42 2.84 -12.26
C HIS A 95 9.94 3.13 -12.25
N GLU A 96 10.42 3.93 -11.28
CA GLU A 96 11.84 4.24 -11.15
C GLU A 96 12.66 2.98 -10.81
N GLY A 97 12.17 2.12 -9.93
CA GLY A 97 12.85 0.87 -9.58
C GLY A 97 12.87 -0.13 -10.73
N ALA A 98 11.80 -0.20 -11.52
CA ALA A 98 11.73 -1.00 -12.73
C ALA A 98 12.77 -0.53 -13.79
N ALA A 99 12.87 0.78 -14.01
CA ALA A 99 13.84 1.37 -14.94
C ALA A 99 15.30 1.15 -14.48
N ILE A 100 15.60 1.37 -13.20
CA ILE A 100 16.92 1.11 -12.59
C ILE A 100 17.26 -0.38 -12.70
N GLY A 101 16.32 -1.24 -12.31
CA GLY A 101 16.47 -2.69 -12.39
C GLY A 101 16.74 -3.17 -13.81
N TRP A 102 16.00 -2.64 -14.78
CA TRP A 102 16.20 -2.96 -16.21
C TRP A 102 17.58 -2.57 -16.70
N LEU A 103 18.05 -1.37 -16.36
CA LEU A 103 19.39 -0.93 -16.80
C LEU A 103 20.50 -1.82 -16.22
N VAL A 104 20.43 -2.13 -14.92
CA VAL A 104 21.38 -3.03 -14.24
C VAL A 104 21.28 -4.45 -14.81
N GLY A 105 20.04 -4.95 -15.00
CA GLY A 105 19.79 -6.27 -15.56
C GLY A 105 20.34 -6.41 -16.97
N LYS A 106 20.18 -5.38 -17.82
CA LYS A 106 20.75 -5.33 -19.18
C LYS A 106 22.28 -5.37 -19.17
N LEU A 107 22.93 -4.64 -18.25
CA LEU A 107 24.39 -4.59 -18.12
C LEU A 107 25.00 -5.91 -17.62
N LEU A 108 24.31 -6.58 -16.68
CA LEU A 108 24.80 -7.80 -16.04
C LEU A 108 24.18 -9.07 -16.63
N GLY A 109 23.25 -8.91 -17.55
CA GLY A 109 22.53 -10.03 -18.14
C GLY A 109 21.62 -10.73 -17.14
N ILE A 110 20.96 -10.05 -16.21
CA ILE A 110 20.04 -10.59 -15.21
C ILE A 110 18.59 -10.24 -15.61
N PRO A 111 17.64 -11.20 -15.57
CA PRO A 111 16.23 -10.89 -15.86
C PRO A 111 15.63 -9.95 -14.82
N VAL A 112 14.63 -9.17 -15.24
CA VAL A 112 14.03 -8.10 -14.42
C VAL A 112 12.51 -8.25 -14.40
N VAL A 113 11.91 -8.11 -13.22
CA VAL A 113 10.48 -7.91 -13.06
C VAL A 113 10.21 -6.51 -12.53
N GLY A 114 9.13 -5.88 -12.96
CA GLY A 114 8.70 -4.55 -12.50
C GLY A 114 7.41 -4.66 -11.69
N ASP A 115 7.39 -4.20 -10.45
CA ASP A 115 6.22 -4.21 -9.57
C ASP A 115 5.53 -2.83 -9.56
N PHE A 116 4.44 -2.72 -10.33
CA PHE A 116 3.67 -1.52 -10.52
C PHE A 116 2.50 -1.46 -9.52
N GLN A 117 2.54 -0.46 -8.64
CA GLN A 117 1.61 -0.32 -7.51
C GLN A 117 0.50 0.71 -7.75
N GLY A 118 0.49 1.32 -8.93
CA GLY A 118 -0.45 2.33 -9.37
C GLY A 118 0.03 2.99 -10.66
N SER A 119 -0.82 3.82 -11.27
CA SER A 119 -0.48 4.58 -12.47
C SER A 119 0.26 5.88 -12.11
N LEU A 120 1.44 6.09 -12.66
CA LEU A 120 2.21 7.32 -12.48
C LEU A 120 1.44 8.55 -12.98
N SER A 121 0.83 8.45 -14.17
CA SER A 121 0.02 9.52 -14.75
C SER A 121 -1.27 9.75 -13.93
N GLY A 122 -1.85 8.69 -13.36
CA GLY A 122 -3.00 8.74 -12.46
C GLY A 122 -2.69 9.43 -11.15
N GLU A 123 -1.56 9.10 -10.51
CA GLU A 123 -1.10 9.74 -9.28
C GLU A 123 -0.83 11.24 -9.45
N LEU A 124 -0.12 11.62 -10.52
CA LEU A 124 0.16 13.03 -10.81
C LEU A 124 -1.12 13.84 -11.06
N LYS A 125 -2.13 13.24 -11.68
CA LYS A 125 -3.46 13.83 -11.82
C LYS A 125 -4.17 13.97 -10.46
N ALA A 126 -4.16 12.92 -9.64
CA ALA A 126 -4.79 12.91 -8.32
C ALA A 126 -4.16 13.93 -7.37
N HIS A 127 -2.85 14.12 -7.41
CA HIS A 127 -2.12 15.15 -6.66
C HIS A 127 -2.22 16.56 -7.29
N ARG A 128 -3.03 16.75 -8.34
CA ARG A 128 -3.19 18.03 -9.07
C ARG A 128 -1.87 18.60 -9.62
N ALA A 129 -0.84 17.78 -9.75
CA ALA A 129 0.45 18.18 -10.32
C ALA A 129 0.36 18.45 -11.82
N ILE A 130 -0.57 17.75 -12.51
CA ILE A 130 -0.87 17.93 -13.93
C ILE A 130 -2.38 17.93 -14.18
N LYS A 131 -2.81 18.64 -15.24
CA LYS A 131 -4.20 18.58 -15.70
C LYS A 131 -4.43 17.28 -16.48
N GLY A 132 -5.46 16.53 -16.16
CA GLY A 132 -5.72 15.20 -16.71
C GLY A 132 -6.06 15.12 -18.21
N SER A 133 -6.07 16.25 -18.92
CA SER A 133 -6.34 16.34 -20.38
C SER A 133 -5.32 17.19 -21.13
N GLY A 134 -4.23 17.61 -20.46
CA GLY A 134 -3.18 18.43 -21.09
C GLY A 134 -2.13 17.59 -21.82
N TRP A 135 -1.38 18.22 -22.75
CA TRP A 135 -0.28 17.57 -23.48
C TRP A 135 0.77 16.94 -22.54
N LEU A 136 0.99 17.54 -21.37
CA LEU A 136 1.92 17.03 -20.36
C LEU A 136 1.44 15.66 -19.80
N TYR A 137 0.12 15.49 -19.61
CA TYR A 137 -0.45 14.20 -19.20
C TYR A 137 -0.13 13.10 -20.22
N TYR A 138 -0.30 13.40 -21.51
CA TYR A 138 0.00 12.43 -22.58
C TYR A 138 1.49 12.11 -22.67
N LEU A 139 2.38 13.08 -22.42
CA LEU A 139 3.81 12.82 -22.38
C LEU A 139 4.18 11.92 -21.20
N VAL A 140 3.63 12.19 -20.01
CA VAL A 140 3.86 11.36 -18.82
C VAL A 140 3.32 9.95 -19.05
N ALA A 141 2.09 9.81 -19.55
CA ALA A 141 1.50 8.50 -19.84
C ALA A 141 2.28 7.73 -20.91
N ARG A 142 2.83 8.41 -21.92
CA ARG A 142 3.71 7.78 -22.92
C ARG A 142 5.02 7.30 -22.30
N HIS A 143 5.60 8.10 -21.41
CA HIS A 143 6.82 7.72 -20.69
C HIS A 143 6.58 6.55 -19.72
N GLU A 144 5.46 6.59 -19.01
CA GLU A 144 4.97 5.50 -18.17
C GLU A 144 4.88 4.20 -18.97
N GLY A 145 4.12 4.19 -20.07
CA GLY A 145 3.97 3.00 -20.90
C GLY A 145 5.29 2.51 -21.51
N TRP A 146 6.27 3.39 -21.74
CA TRP A 146 7.60 2.96 -22.15
C TRP A 146 8.33 2.22 -21.01
N ILE A 147 8.26 2.72 -19.77
CA ILE A 147 8.86 2.08 -18.60
C ILE A 147 8.22 0.72 -18.34
N ASP A 148 6.89 0.60 -18.49
CA ASP A 148 6.14 -0.63 -18.24
C ASP A 148 6.57 -1.80 -19.16
N HIS A 149 7.16 -1.50 -20.31
CA HIS A 149 7.71 -2.49 -21.25
C HIS A 149 9.18 -2.83 -21.01
N LEU A 150 9.89 -2.16 -20.10
CA LEU A 150 11.31 -2.42 -19.88
C LEU A 150 11.56 -3.77 -19.19
N PRO A 151 10.80 -4.17 -18.12
CA PRO A 151 10.98 -5.48 -17.50
C PRO A 151 10.49 -6.62 -18.41
N GLN A 152 11.01 -7.83 -18.22
CA GLN A 152 10.52 -9.03 -18.90
C GLN A 152 9.08 -9.38 -18.49
N VAL A 153 8.73 -9.13 -17.22
CA VAL A 153 7.39 -9.37 -16.68
C VAL A 153 7.00 -8.18 -15.80
N ALA A 154 5.79 -7.69 -16.00
CA ALA A 154 5.16 -6.71 -15.12
C ALA A 154 4.35 -7.41 -14.02
N ILE A 155 4.47 -6.93 -12.80
CA ILE A 155 3.66 -7.35 -11.66
C ILE A 155 2.68 -6.22 -11.35
N ALA A 156 1.40 -6.54 -11.23
CA ALA A 156 0.35 -5.61 -10.87
C ALA A 156 -0.13 -5.87 -9.43
N SER A 157 -0.34 -4.81 -8.67
CA SER A 157 -0.78 -4.90 -7.27
C SER A 157 -2.31 -5.08 -7.10
N CYS A 158 -3.09 -4.87 -8.14
CA CYS A 158 -4.55 -5.03 -8.17
C CYS A 158 -5.05 -5.22 -9.61
N ASP A 159 -6.30 -5.65 -9.76
CA ASP A 159 -6.90 -5.92 -11.07
C ASP A 159 -6.94 -4.70 -11.98
N ASP A 160 -7.19 -3.51 -11.42
CA ASP A 160 -7.23 -2.28 -12.23
C ASP A 160 -5.86 -1.94 -12.82
N VAL A 161 -4.77 -2.08 -12.06
CA VAL A 161 -3.41 -1.92 -12.56
C VAL A 161 -3.10 -2.99 -13.61
N ALA A 162 -3.49 -4.25 -13.38
CA ALA A 162 -3.30 -5.32 -14.35
C ALA A 162 -4.05 -5.05 -15.66
N ARG A 163 -5.27 -4.53 -15.57
CA ARG A 163 -6.08 -4.14 -16.73
C ARG A 163 -5.44 -2.97 -17.47
N GLU A 164 -5.01 -1.94 -16.78
CA GLU A 164 -4.34 -0.78 -17.39
C GLU A 164 -3.08 -1.20 -18.12
N LEU A 165 -2.23 -2.03 -17.53
CA LEU A 165 -1.01 -2.56 -18.16
C LEU A 165 -1.34 -3.36 -19.43
N ARG A 166 -2.36 -4.23 -19.40
CA ARG A 166 -2.73 -5.07 -20.55
C ARG A 166 -3.45 -4.30 -21.65
N GLU A 167 -4.45 -3.50 -21.30
CA GLU A 167 -5.36 -2.88 -22.26
C GLU A 167 -4.86 -1.53 -22.77
N ARG A 168 -4.40 -0.67 -21.86
CA ARG A 168 -3.94 0.68 -22.19
C ARG A 168 -2.51 0.68 -22.69
N PHE A 169 -1.61 0.05 -21.94
CA PHE A 169 -0.19 0.04 -22.27
C PHE A 169 0.23 -1.19 -23.09
N ARG A 170 -0.64 -2.20 -23.24
CA ARG A 170 -0.39 -3.42 -24.05
C ARG A 170 0.87 -4.20 -23.60
N VAL A 171 1.13 -4.20 -22.31
CA VAL A 171 2.18 -5.02 -21.72
C VAL A 171 1.80 -6.49 -21.86
N ARG A 172 2.71 -7.30 -22.40
CA ARG A 172 2.43 -8.69 -22.79
C ARG A 172 2.30 -9.63 -21.58
N ASP A 173 3.27 -9.57 -20.69
CA ASP A 173 3.39 -10.50 -19.57
C ASP A 173 3.10 -9.74 -18.27
N VAL A 174 1.88 -9.87 -17.78
CA VAL A 174 1.41 -9.22 -16.56
C VAL A 174 0.92 -10.29 -15.58
N VAL A 175 1.57 -10.35 -14.42
CA VAL A 175 1.19 -11.22 -13.30
C VAL A 175 0.50 -10.40 -12.23
N LEU A 176 -0.68 -10.81 -11.81
CA LEU A 176 -1.39 -10.20 -10.69
C LEU A 176 -0.83 -10.77 -9.38
N ALA A 177 -0.26 -9.91 -8.55
CA ALA A 177 0.23 -10.24 -7.22
C ALA A 177 -0.27 -9.16 -6.24
N CYS A 178 -1.51 -9.34 -5.78
CA CYS A 178 -2.18 -8.41 -4.87
C CYS A 178 -1.42 -8.24 -3.56
N ASP A 179 -1.69 -7.12 -2.86
CA ASP A 179 -1.30 -6.99 -1.46
C ASP A 179 -2.02 -8.05 -0.61
N GLY A 180 -1.49 -8.30 0.56
CA GLY A 180 -2.07 -9.21 1.52
C GLY A 180 -1.99 -8.67 2.94
N ALA A 181 -2.41 -9.49 3.90
CA ALA A 181 -2.16 -9.29 5.30
C ALA A 181 -1.31 -10.43 5.90
N ASP A 182 -0.52 -10.08 6.93
CA ASP A 182 0.04 -11.06 7.85
C ASP A 182 -1.04 -11.43 8.87
N THR A 183 -1.78 -12.49 8.59
CA THR A 183 -2.93 -12.92 9.39
C THR A 183 -2.56 -13.55 10.74
N GLU A 184 -1.27 -13.79 10.98
CA GLU A 184 -0.73 -14.22 12.28
C GLU A 184 -0.47 -13.01 13.19
N THR A 185 0.05 -11.93 12.62
CA THR A 185 0.27 -10.66 13.35
C THR A 185 -1.03 -9.87 13.49
N PHE A 186 -1.79 -9.72 12.39
CA PHE A 186 -3.08 -9.04 12.39
C PHE A 186 -4.19 -10.05 12.66
N ARG A 187 -4.70 -10.06 13.88
CA ARG A 187 -5.75 -10.98 14.34
C ARG A 187 -6.62 -10.31 15.41
N PRO A 188 -7.89 -10.78 15.62
CA PRO A 188 -8.81 -10.11 16.52
C PRO A 188 -8.49 -10.26 18.00
N ASP A 189 -7.69 -11.27 18.37
CA ASP A 189 -7.36 -11.64 19.75
C ASP A 189 -5.97 -11.14 20.20
N VAL A 190 -5.46 -10.08 19.55
CA VAL A 190 -4.20 -9.45 19.98
C VAL A 190 -4.37 -8.75 21.33
N ASP A 191 -3.42 -9.00 22.23
CA ASP A 191 -3.40 -8.30 23.51
C ASP A 191 -3.14 -6.81 23.31
N VAL A 192 -4.11 -5.98 23.68
CA VAL A 192 -4.04 -4.53 23.57
C VAL A 192 -3.30 -3.87 24.75
N GLY A 193 -3.09 -4.59 25.85
CA GLY A 193 -2.28 -4.15 26.99
C GLY A 193 -2.64 -2.74 27.49
N ALA A 194 -1.62 -1.90 27.62
CA ALA A 194 -1.74 -0.51 28.06
C ALA A 194 -2.49 0.39 27.05
N LEU A 195 -2.62 0.01 25.78
CA LEU A 195 -3.32 0.81 24.77
C LEU A 195 -4.82 0.92 25.03
N ARG A 196 -5.39 0.06 25.87
CA ARG A 196 -6.81 0.12 26.26
C ARG A 196 -7.19 1.48 26.85
N GLY A 197 -6.26 2.20 27.46
CA GLY A 197 -6.48 3.55 27.99
C GLY A 197 -6.63 4.65 26.93
N LEU A 198 -6.36 4.37 25.67
CA LEU A 198 -6.53 5.33 24.55
C LEU A 198 -8.00 5.56 24.18
N VAL A 199 -8.87 4.64 24.55
CA VAL A 199 -10.31 4.73 24.26
C VAL A 199 -11.10 4.75 25.56
N PRO A 200 -12.16 5.57 25.66
CA PRO A 200 -12.98 5.63 26.85
C PRO A 200 -13.64 4.28 27.16
N PRO A 201 -13.81 3.91 28.44
CA PRO A 201 -14.54 2.71 28.82
C PRO A 201 -15.95 2.69 28.20
N ASN A 202 -16.36 1.53 27.68
CA ASN A 202 -17.66 1.32 27.04
C ASN A 202 -17.93 2.20 25.80
N SER A 203 -16.91 2.79 25.21
CA SER A 203 -17.05 3.46 23.90
C SER A 203 -17.32 2.45 22.78
N ARG A 204 -17.96 2.92 21.71
CA ARG A 204 -18.13 2.21 20.44
C ARG A 204 -17.05 2.73 19.49
N THR A 205 -15.97 1.98 19.36
CA THR A 205 -14.75 2.50 18.73
C THR A 205 -14.70 2.22 17.24
N VAL A 206 -14.56 3.31 16.47
CA VAL A 206 -14.25 3.27 15.02
C VAL A 206 -12.77 3.56 14.84
N VAL A 207 -12.08 2.73 14.05
CA VAL A 207 -10.64 2.88 13.79
C VAL A 207 -10.35 3.27 12.35
N TYR A 208 -9.38 4.16 12.19
CA TYR A 208 -8.72 4.47 10.92
C TYR A 208 -7.21 4.37 11.09
N LEU A 209 -6.52 3.70 10.15
CA LEU A 209 -5.06 3.64 10.11
C LEU A 209 -4.57 4.00 8.71
N GLY A 210 -3.72 5.03 8.59
CA GLY A 210 -3.15 5.40 7.30
C GLY A 210 -2.57 6.81 7.26
N VAL A 211 -2.12 7.22 6.08
CA VAL A 211 -1.64 8.59 5.86
C VAL A 211 -2.78 9.58 6.10
N LEU A 212 -2.52 10.62 6.89
CA LEU A 212 -3.46 11.70 7.11
C LEU A 212 -3.42 12.67 5.92
N SER A 213 -4.41 12.56 5.03
CA SER A 213 -4.52 13.45 3.88
C SER A 213 -5.94 13.48 3.33
N ALA A 214 -6.28 14.55 2.61
CA ALA A 214 -7.55 14.68 1.92
C ALA A 214 -7.79 13.55 0.90
N TYR A 215 -6.74 13.12 0.21
CA TYR A 215 -6.77 12.00 -0.73
C TYR A 215 -7.14 10.66 -0.09
N GLN A 216 -6.74 10.44 1.15
CA GLN A 216 -7.11 9.27 1.95
C GLN A 216 -8.50 9.38 2.59
N GLY A 217 -9.21 10.50 2.36
CA GLY A 217 -10.58 10.73 2.81
C GLY A 217 -10.71 11.09 4.29
N VAL A 218 -9.61 11.48 4.98
CA VAL A 218 -9.63 11.82 6.41
C VAL A 218 -10.52 13.03 6.68
N ASP A 219 -10.55 13.99 5.76
CA ASP A 219 -11.45 15.14 5.85
C ASP A 219 -12.93 14.71 5.88
N HIS A 220 -13.32 13.77 5.00
CA HIS A 220 -14.69 13.23 4.96
C HIS A 220 -15.02 12.41 6.21
N LEU A 221 -14.05 11.65 6.74
CA LEU A 221 -14.23 10.92 7.98
C LEU A 221 -14.54 11.87 9.14
N LEU A 222 -13.70 12.90 9.36
CA LEU A 222 -13.93 13.84 10.47
C LEU A 222 -15.27 14.60 10.32
N GLU A 223 -15.62 14.99 9.08
CA GLU A 223 -16.89 15.67 8.80
C GLU A 223 -18.14 14.77 8.96
N ALA A 224 -17.98 13.45 8.92
CA ALA A 224 -19.06 12.49 9.19
C ALA A 224 -19.31 12.27 10.68
N ILE A 225 -18.30 12.49 11.55
CA ILE A 225 -18.38 12.20 13.00
C ILE A 225 -19.54 12.90 13.71
N PRO A 226 -19.84 14.21 13.48
CA PRO A 226 -20.98 14.86 14.15
C PRO A 226 -22.30 14.11 13.94
N GLN A 227 -22.55 13.59 12.74
CA GLN A 227 -23.76 12.80 12.48
C GLN A 227 -23.71 11.44 13.20
N VAL A 228 -22.55 10.78 13.24
CA VAL A 228 -22.42 9.49 13.96
C VAL A 228 -22.68 9.66 15.45
N ILE A 229 -22.08 10.66 16.12
CA ILE A 229 -22.28 10.87 17.56
C ILE A 229 -23.71 11.28 17.91
N ALA A 230 -24.42 11.96 17.00
CA ALA A 230 -25.83 12.29 17.19
C ALA A 230 -26.71 11.02 17.29
N HIS A 231 -26.37 9.94 16.59
CA HIS A 231 -27.10 8.67 16.59
C HIS A 231 -26.51 7.63 17.56
N VAL A 232 -25.20 7.70 17.82
CA VAL A 232 -24.47 6.82 18.72
C VAL A 232 -23.59 7.67 19.63
N PRO A 233 -24.14 8.22 20.74
CA PRO A 233 -23.43 9.18 21.63
C PRO A 233 -22.15 8.62 22.25
N ARG A 234 -21.96 7.30 22.31
CA ARG A 234 -20.74 6.64 22.79
C ARG A 234 -19.74 6.31 21.69
N ALA A 235 -20.01 6.75 20.46
CA ALA A 235 -19.04 6.56 19.36
C ALA A 235 -17.75 7.31 19.67
N TYR A 236 -16.61 6.65 19.46
CA TYR A 236 -15.28 7.19 19.65
C TYR A 236 -14.40 6.80 18.48
N PHE A 237 -13.57 7.73 18.01
CA PHE A 237 -12.80 7.56 16.80
C PHE A 237 -11.30 7.56 17.09
N LEU A 238 -10.63 6.46 16.80
CA LEU A 238 -9.18 6.34 16.89
C LEU A 238 -8.58 6.51 15.49
N VAL A 239 -8.09 7.73 15.20
CA VAL A 239 -7.61 8.13 13.88
C VAL A 239 -6.08 8.15 13.89
N MET A 240 -5.48 7.05 13.46
CA MET A 240 -4.03 6.79 13.53
C MET A 240 -3.36 7.13 12.20
N GLY A 241 -2.30 7.94 12.23
CA GLY A 241 -1.54 8.28 11.04
C GLY A 241 -0.74 9.57 11.14
N TYR A 242 -0.08 9.89 10.04
CA TYR A 242 0.73 11.10 9.82
C TYR A 242 0.80 11.41 8.32
N PRO A 243 1.31 12.55 7.87
CA PRO A 243 1.64 13.78 8.60
C PRO A 243 0.40 14.63 8.90
N ASP A 244 0.62 15.87 9.35
CA ASP A 244 -0.38 16.92 9.53
C ASP A 244 -1.37 16.68 10.69
N GLU A 245 -0.94 15.96 11.73
CA GLU A 245 -1.72 15.65 12.92
C GLU A 245 -2.35 16.91 13.53
N ASP A 246 -1.58 17.99 13.66
CA ASP A 246 -2.05 19.27 14.23
C ASP A 246 -3.20 19.88 13.41
N ARG A 247 -3.13 19.79 12.08
CA ARG A 247 -4.19 20.25 11.18
C ARG A 247 -5.49 19.49 11.43
N TYR A 248 -5.42 18.17 11.55
CA TYR A 248 -6.60 17.33 11.76
C TYR A 248 -7.15 17.45 13.19
N LEU A 249 -6.27 17.67 14.19
CA LEU A 249 -6.69 17.99 15.54
C LEU A 249 -7.42 19.34 15.59
N GLN A 250 -6.91 20.36 14.88
CA GLN A 250 -7.61 21.65 14.78
C GLN A 250 -8.97 21.49 14.08
N LYS A 251 -9.05 20.72 13.01
CA LYS A 251 -10.32 20.40 12.32
C LYS A 251 -11.31 19.71 13.27
N ALA A 252 -10.85 18.81 14.14
CA ALA A 252 -11.71 18.17 15.15
C ALA A 252 -12.26 19.18 16.17
N ARG A 253 -11.45 20.17 16.57
CA ARG A 253 -11.92 21.28 17.44
C ARG A 253 -12.97 22.14 16.74
N ASP A 254 -12.72 22.51 15.49
CA ASP A 254 -13.63 23.34 14.68
C ASP A 254 -14.98 22.65 14.45
N LEU A 255 -15.00 21.33 14.38
CA LEU A 255 -16.20 20.50 14.26
C LEU A 255 -16.86 20.18 15.61
N GLY A 256 -16.25 20.56 16.73
CA GLY A 256 -16.79 20.28 18.08
C GLY A 256 -16.76 18.79 18.47
N ILE A 257 -15.84 18.00 17.90
CA ILE A 257 -15.77 16.53 18.11
C ILE A 257 -14.52 16.08 18.88
N VAL A 258 -13.76 17.00 19.46
CA VAL A 258 -12.46 16.70 20.11
C VAL A 258 -12.57 15.67 21.23
N ASP A 259 -13.70 15.63 21.94
CA ASP A 259 -13.95 14.68 23.03
C ASP A 259 -14.30 13.26 22.52
N HIS A 260 -14.52 13.11 21.22
CA HIS A 260 -14.88 11.85 20.56
C HIS A 260 -13.77 11.34 19.64
N VAL A 261 -12.60 12.01 19.57
CA VAL A 261 -11.52 11.65 18.64
C VAL A 261 -10.19 11.59 19.37
N CYS A 262 -9.45 10.50 19.17
CA CYS A 262 -8.05 10.39 19.53
C CYS A 262 -7.21 10.36 18.24
N LEU A 263 -6.21 11.24 18.12
CA LEU A 263 -5.21 11.25 17.07
C LEU A 263 -3.84 10.96 17.70
N PRO A 264 -3.46 9.68 17.87
CA PRO A 264 -2.18 9.33 18.50
C PRO A 264 -0.97 9.57 17.61
N GLY A 265 -1.20 10.05 16.39
CA GLY A 265 -0.13 10.29 15.42
C GLY A 265 0.33 9.01 14.72
N ARG A 266 1.63 8.98 14.38
CA ARG A 266 2.26 7.86 13.69
C ARG A 266 2.33 6.62 14.57
N ILE A 267 1.84 5.51 14.04
CA ILE A 267 1.93 4.19 14.66
C ILE A 267 3.01 3.37 13.94
N ASP A 268 3.89 2.72 14.69
CA ASP A 268 4.85 1.78 14.12
C ASP A 268 4.08 0.53 13.62
N TYR A 269 4.50 0.01 12.46
CA TYR A 269 3.83 -1.11 11.81
C TYR A 269 3.69 -2.33 12.73
N ASP A 270 4.69 -2.60 13.56
CA ASP A 270 4.69 -3.75 14.48
C ASP A 270 3.65 -3.64 15.61
N GLN A 271 3.16 -2.42 15.88
CA GLN A 271 2.11 -2.15 16.88
C GLN A 271 0.72 -2.02 16.26
N ALA A 272 0.64 -1.94 14.93
CA ALA A 272 -0.61 -1.61 14.24
C ALA A 272 -1.75 -2.59 14.58
N ALA A 273 -1.46 -3.87 14.73
CA ALA A 273 -2.45 -4.88 15.09
C ALA A 273 -3.09 -4.60 16.47
N GLN A 274 -2.30 -4.19 17.46
CA GLN A 274 -2.79 -3.85 18.82
C GLN A 274 -3.72 -2.63 18.80
N TYR A 275 -3.39 -1.62 18.01
CA TYR A 275 -4.24 -0.45 17.86
C TYR A 275 -5.54 -0.78 17.12
N LEU A 276 -5.49 -1.61 16.08
CA LEU A 276 -6.68 -2.05 15.35
C LEU A 276 -7.60 -2.91 16.23
N ALA A 277 -7.04 -3.73 17.12
CA ALA A 277 -7.81 -4.56 18.05
C ALA A 277 -8.61 -3.74 19.11
N LEU A 278 -8.39 -2.42 19.21
CA LEU A 278 -9.25 -1.53 20.00
C LEU A 278 -10.56 -1.18 19.29
N GLY A 279 -10.67 -1.42 17.99
CA GLY A 279 -11.81 -1.06 17.16
C GLY A 279 -12.92 -2.10 17.14
N GLU A 280 -14.15 -1.63 16.97
CA GLU A 280 -15.32 -2.45 16.66
C GLU A 280 -15.71 -2.34 15.18
N VAL A 281 -15.39 -1.21 14.55
CA VAL A 281 -15.62 -0.91 13.13
C VAL A 281 -14.36 -0.26 12.58
N ALA A 282 -13.99 -0.60 11.35
CA ALA A 282 -12.92 0.07 10.64
C ALA A 282 -13.47 0.93 9.49
N VAL A 283 -12.79 2.04 9.18
CA VAL A 283 -13.17 2.91 8.08
C VAL A 283 -11.99 3.17 7.14
N GLY A 284 -12.21 2.95 5.84
CA GLY A 284 -11.20 3.13 4.80
C GLY A 284 -11.67 4.05 3.67
N PRO A 285 -11.90 5.37 3.91
CA PRO A 285 -12.59 6.28 3.01
C PRO A 285 -11.68 6.85 1.91
N LYS A 286 -10.76 6.02 1.36
CA LYS A 286 -9.85 6.43 0.30
C LYS A 286 -10.61 6.81 -0.98
N LEU A 287 -10.24 7.94 -1.59
CA LEU A 287 -10.91 8.50 -2.76
C LEU A 287 -10.35 7.99 -4.10
N SER A 288 -9.26 7.23 -4.09
CA SER A 288 -8.63 6.70 -5.30
C SER A 288 -9.50 5.67 -6.00
N GLU A 289 -9.53 5.75 -7.33
CA GLU A 289 -10.18 4.78 -8.19
C GLU A 289 -9.21 3.74 -8.77
N THR A 290 -7.91 3.93 -8.63
CA THR A 290 -6.89 3.13 -9.30
C THR A 290 -5.83 2.54 -8.38
N GLU A 291 -5.64 3.08 -7.18
CA GLU A 291 -4.66 2.58 -6.22
C GLU A 291 -5.28 1.64 -5.21
N SER A 292 -4.62 0.52 -4.93
CA SER A 292 -4.99 -0.40 -3.85
C SER A 292 -5.16 0.31 -2.51
N ASN A 293 -6.12 -0.14 -1.71
CA ASN A 293 -6.40 0.36 -0.38
C ASN A 293 -5.86 -0.62 0.68
N GLY A 294 -4.55 -0.80 0.72
CA GLY A 294 -3.86 -1.85 1.48
C GLY A 294 -4.23 -1.98 2.97
N LYS A 295 -4.70 -0.88 3.61
CA LYS A 295 -5.16 -0.94 5.01
C LYS A 295 -6.38 -1.86 5.21
N LEU A 296 -7.20 -2.05 4.18
CA LEU A 296 -8.38 -2.90 4.24
C LEU A 296 -8.01 -4.36 4.53
N TYR A 297 -6.90 -4.86 3.99
CA TYR A 297 -6.44 -6.21 4.28
C TYR A 297 -6.15 -6.41 5.77
N ASN A 298 -5.51 -5.42 6.41
CA ASN A 298 -5.24 -5.46 7.86
C ASN A 298 -6.52 -5.38 8.68
N TYR A 299 -7.51 -4.57 8.25
CA TYR A 299 -8.82 -4.49 8.91
C TYR A 299 -9.54 -5.84 8.84
N MET A 300 -9.59 -6.44 7.66
CA MET A 300 -10.16 -7.77 7.46
C MET A 300 -9.44 -8.82 8.33
N ALA A 301 -8.12 -8.78 8.40
CA ALA A 301 -7.32 -9.71 9.21
C ALA A 301 -7.61 -9.59 10.70
N CYS A 302 -7.88 -8.37 11.19
CA CYS A 302 -8.34 -8.12 12.56
C CYS A 302 -9.84 -8.40 12.78
N ALA A 303 -10.53 -9.02 11.81
CA ALA A 303 -11.97 -9.27 11.83
C ALA A 303 -12.83 -8.01 12.07
N LEU A 304 -12.38 -6.86 11.57
CA LEU A 304 -13.13 -5.61 11.69
C LEU A 304 -14.12 -5.46 10.53
N PRO A 305 -15.42 -5.33 10.79
CA PRO A 305 -16.37 -4.91 9.78
C PRO A 305 -15.96 -3.56 9.23
N THR A 306 -15.96 -3.42 7.91
CA THR A 306 -15.26 -2.30 7.28
C THR A 306 -16.19 -1.47 6.41
N VAL A 307 -16.23 -0.17 6.68
CA VAL A 307 -16.86 0.85 5.84
C VAL A 307 -15.82 1.44 4.89
N ALA A 308 -16.14 1.56 3.62
CA ALA A 308 -15.27 2.18 2.62
C ALA A 308 -16.08 3.02 1.63
N PHE A 309 -15.41 3.94 0.92
CA PHE A 309 -16.02 4.50 -0.27
C PHE A 309 -16.11 3.45 -1.38
N ASP A 310 -17.21 3.52 -2.14
CA ASP A 310 -17.46 2.67 -3.30
C ASP A 310 -16.49 3.03 -4.42
N THR A 311 -15.39 2.30 -4.48
CA THR A 311 -14.33 2.44 -5.49
C THR A 311 -13.94 1.04 -5.97
N PRO A 312 -13.46 0.90 -7.23
CA PRO A 312 -13.03 -0.40 -7.73
C PRO A 312 -12.03 -1.12 -6.82
N PRO A 313 -10.96 -0.48 -6.30
CA PRO A 313 -10.04 -1.16 -5.38
C PRO A 313 -10.69 -1.60 -4.04
N SER A 314 -11.64 -0.82 -3.52
CA SER A 314 -12.36 -1.23 -2.30
C SER A 314 -13.28 -2.43 -2.56
N ARG A 315 -13.94 -2.45 -3.72
CA ARG A 315 -14.77 -3.58 -4.17
C ARG A 315 -13.96 -4.84 -4.41
N GLU A 316 -12.80 -4.75 -5.05
CA GLU A 316 -11.89 -5.88 -5.26
C GLU A 316 -11.51 -6.53 -3.92
N ILE A 317 -11.13 -5.72 -2.93
CA ILE A 317 -10.64 -6.21 -1.63
C ILE A 317 -11.78 -6.76 -0.76
N LEU A 318 -12.82 -5.97 -0.52
CA LEU A 318 -13.90 -6.32 0.42
C LEU A 318 -14.99 -7.22 -0.23
N GLY A 319 -15.14 -7.18 -1.55
CA GLY A 319 -16.20 -7.90 -2.26
C GLY A 319 -17.59 -7.50 -1.78
N GLU A 320 -18.51 -8.46 -1.72
CA GLU A 320 -19.87 -8.25 -1.21
C GLU A 320 -19.97 -8.09 0.32
N LEU A 321 -18.83 -8.26 1.02
CA LEU A 321 -18.75 -8.12 2.48
C LEU A 321 -18.42 -6.70 2.93
N GLY A 322 -18.09 -5.78 2.01
CA GLY A 322 -17.84 -4.38 2.32
C GLY A 322 -19.13 -3.60 2.55
N ILE A 323 -19.13 -2.68 3.50
CA ILE A 323 -20.18 -1.67 3.63
C ILE A 323 -19.73 -0.42 2.89
N TYR A 324 -20.47 -0.04 1.86
CA TYR A 324 -20.03 1.00 0.92
C TYR A 324 -20.86 2.27 1.03
N ALA A 325 -20.18 3.40 1.07
CA ALA A 325 -20.77 4.72 0.86
C ALA A 325 -20.40 5.26 -0.53
N PRO A 326 -21.25 6.01 -1.22
CA PRO A 326 -20.88 6.68 -2.46
C PRO A 326 -19.62 7.53 -2.25
N ARG A 327 -18.72 7.51 -3.23
CA ARG A 327 -17.43 8.20 -3.14
C ARG A 327 -17.58 9.68 -2.82
N GLY A 328 -17.01 10.12 -1.69
CA GLY A 328 -17.04 11.50 -1.22
C GLY A 328 -18.33 11.90 -0.49
N ASP A 329 -19.30 11.01 -0.37
CA ASP A 329 -20.52 11.27 0.38
C ASP A 329 -20.30 11.00 1.89
N ARG A 330 -20.14 12.09 2.64
CA ARG A 330 -19.91 12.02 4.09
C ARG A 330 -21.15 11.60 4.87
N ALA A 331 -22.37 11.93 4.38
CA ALA A 331 -23.60 11.55 5.07
C ALA A 331 -23.82 10.03 4.95
N ALA A 332 -23.70 9.48 3.76
CA ALA A 332 -23.76 8.04 3.55
C ALA A 332 -22.63 7.28 4.29
N LEU A 333 -21.42 7.90 4.41
CA LEU A 333 -20.33 7.33 5.22
C LEU A 333 -20.69 7.28 6.69
N ALA A 334 -21.35 8.33 7.22
CA ALA A 334 -21.84 8.36 8.60
C ALA A 334 -22.93 7.29 8.83
N ASP A 335 -23.92 7.20 7.93
CA ASP A 335 -25.02 6.22 8.04
C ASP A 335 -24.49 4.78 8.02
N ALA A 336 -23.49 4.49 7.18
CA ALA A 336 -22.85 3.20 7.12
C ALA A 336 -22.12 2.84 8.44
N MET A 337 -21.43 3.80 9.07
CA MET A 337 -20.81 3.59 10.39
C MET A 337 -21.88 3.41 11.49
N VAL A 338 -22.95 4.21 11.48
CA VAL A 338 -24.05 4.10 12.43
C VAL A 338 -24.70 2.72 12.36
N SER A 339 -24.97 2.21 11.17
CA SER A 339 -25.61 0.89 10.99
C SER A 339 -24.81 -0.24 11.66
N LEU A 340 -23.48 -0.24 11.49
CA LEU A 340 -22.60 -1.22 12.14
C LEU A 340 -22.50 -1.03 13.66
N LEU A 341 -22.46 0.22 14.12
CA LEU A 341 -22.38 0.52 15.55
C LEU A 341 -23.67 0.20 16.29
N GLN A 342 -24.82 0.23 15.64
CA GLN A 342 -26.12 -0.11 16.23
C GLN A 342 -26.43 -1.61 16.23
N ASP A 343 -25.77 -2.41 15.36
CA ASP A 343 -25.87 -3.87 15.32
C ASP A 343 -24.51 -4.55 15.59
N PRO A 344 -24.08 -4.63 16.86
CA PRO A 344 -22.77 -5.19 17.21
C PRO A 344 -22.61 -6.66 16.82
N GLU A 345 -23.67 -7.45 16.90
CA GLU A 345 -23.57 -8.88 16.59
C GLU A 345 -23.50 -9.11 15.09
N GLY A 346 -24.31 -8.43 14.28
CA GLY A 346 -24.21 -8.48 12.82
C GLY A 346 -22.85 -7.95 12.33
N ALA A 347 -22.37 -6.87 12.93
CA ALA A 347 -21.05 -6.30 12.66
C ALA A 347 -19.91 -7.30 12.96
N ARG A 348 -19.96 -7.98 14.12
CA ARG A 348 -19.00 -9.02 14.49
C ARG A 348 -19.00 -10.20 13.50
N GLN A 349 -20.17 -10.69 13.11
CA GLN A 349 -20.31 -11.77 12.12
C GLN A 349 -19.77 -11.36 10.75
N LEU A 350 -20.00 -10.12 10.34
CA LEU A 350 -19.43 -9.57 9.10
C LEU A 350 -17.91 -9.52 9.17
N GLY A 351 -17.35 -9.07 10.27
CA GLY A 351 -15.92 -9.02 10.51
C GLY A 351 -15.26 -10.42 10.40
N LEU A 352 -15.89 -11.45 10.97
CA LEU A 352 -15.40 -12.83 10.86
C LEU A 352 -15.40 -13.34 9.40
N LYS A 353 -16.42 -13.02 8.62
CA LYS A 353 -16.46 -13.36 7.20
C LYS A 353 -15.37 -12.63 6.41
N LEU A 354 -15.11 -11.37 6.71
CA LEU A 354 -14.01 -10.60 6.13
C LEU A 354 -12.65 -11.23 6.47
N ARG A 355 -12.46 -11.67 7.72
CA ARG A 355 -11.23 -12.39 8.10
C ARG A 355 -11.07 -13.69 7.33
N GLN A 356 -12.13 -14.48 7.20
CA GLN A 356 -12.08 -15.70 6.39
C GLN A 356 -11.64 -15.39 4.96
N ARG A 357 -12.23 -14.37 4.33
CA ARG A 357 -11.87 -13.94 2.98
C ARG A 357 -10.39 -13.58 2.84
N VAL A 358 -9.82 -12.78 3.76
CA VAL A 358 -8.41 -12.38 3.65
C VAL A 358 -7.46 -13.54 3.88
N VAL A 359 -7.76 -14.44 4.80
CA VAL A 359 -6.97 -15.65 5.05
C VAL A 359 -6.92 -16.55 3.81
N GLU A 360 -8.05 -16.72 3.13
CA GLU A 360 -8.16 -17.59 1.97
C GLU A 360 -7.57 -16.97 0.69
N GLN A 361 -7.73 -15.65 0.49
CA GLN A 361 -7.45 -15.03 -0.81
C GLN A 361 -6.26 -14.07 -0.80
N PHE A 362 -5.99 -13.38 0.31
CA PHE A 362 -5.06 -12.24 0.36
C PHE A 362 -3.99 -12.41 1.43
N SER A 363 -3.27 -13.53 1.40
CA SER A 363 -2.10 -13.75 2.25
C SER A 363 -0.81 -13.36 1.52
N TRP A 364 0.21 -12.92 2.27
CA TRP A 364 1.52 -12.66 1.69
C TRP A 364 2.19 -13.91 1.12
N GLN A 365 1.81 -15.11 1.60
CA GLN A 365 2.24 -16.38 1.01
C GLN A 365 1.71 -16.55 -0.42
N ASN A 366 0.43 -16.25 -0.65
CA ASN A 366 -0.16 -16.29 -1.98
C ASN A 366 0.53 -15.27 -2.91
N THR A 367 0.76 -14.04 -2.42
CA THR A 367 1.52 -13.01 -3.15
C THR A 367 2.91 -13.53 -3.53
N ALA A 368 3.65 -14.13 -2.60
CA ALA A 368 4.99 -14.66 -2.87
C ALA A 368 4.98 -15.78 -3.91
N GLN A 369 3.96 -16.65 -3.96
CA GLN A 369 3.80 -17.66 -5.00
C GLN A 369 3.65 -17.02 -6.39
N GLN A 370 2.85 -15.95 -6.50
CA GLN A 370 2.70 -15.21 -7.76
C GLN A 370 3.99 -14.50 -8.16
N LEU A 371 4.76 -13.98 -7.20
CA LEU A 371 6.09 -13.42 -7.45
C LEU A 371 7.07 -14.47 -7.98
N LEU A 372 7.09 -15.66 -7.39
CA LEU A 372 7.94 -16.76 -7.87
C LEU A 372 7.55 -17.20 -9.28
N HIS A 373 6.25 -17.22 -9.58
CA HIS A 373 5.78 -17.46 -10.94
C HIS A 373 6.28 -16.37 -11.92
N ALA A 374 6.17 -15.09 -11.55
CA ALA A 374 6.68 -13.99 -12.35
C ALA A 374 8.20 -14.08 -12.57
N TYR A 375 8.96 -14.51 -11.55
CA TYR A 375 10.42 -14.72 -11.66
C TYR A 375 10.76 -15.87 -12.61
N ALA A 376 10.02 -16.97 -12.56
CA ALA A 376 10.20 -18.10 -13.49
C ALA A 376 9.97 -17.65 -14.94
N LEU A 377 8.86 -16.95 -15.20
CA LEU A 377 8.55 -16.38 -16.52
C LEU A 377 9.65 -15.42 -17.02
N ALA A 378 10.17 -14.55 -16.15
CA ALA A 378 11.22 -13.61 -16.54
C ALA A 378 12.53 -14.33 -16.89
N ARG A 379 12.85 -15.42 -16.21
CA ARG A 379 14.04 -16.27 -16.52
C ARG A 379 13.88 -17.00 -17.85
N GLU A 380 12.73 -17.57 -18.15
CA GLU A 380 12.43 -18.24 -19.42
C GLU A 380 12.57 -17.29 -20.62
N ARG A 381 12.09 -16.05 -20.47
CA ARG A 381 12.19 -15.02 -21.50
C ARG A 381 13.61 -14.55 -21.79
N ARG A 382 14.55 -14.83 -20.91
CA ARG A 382 15.96 -14.47 -21.07
C ARG A 382 16.75 -15.51 -21.85
N VAL A 383 16.35 -16.79 -21.85
CA VAL A 383 17.06 -17.84 -22.57
C VAL A 383 17.02 -17.50 -24.07
N PRO A 384 18.16 -17.16 -24.74
CA PRO A 384 18.15 -17.01 -26.17
C PRO A 384 17.69 -18.35 -26.74
N ALA A 385 16.76 -18.33 -27.70
CA ALA A 385 16.41 -19.53 -28.44
C ALA A 385 17.74 -20.20 -28.88
N SER A 386 17.95 -21.42 -28.43
CA SER A 386 19.17 -22.18 -28.72
C SER A 386 19.45 -22.13 -30.21
N ARG A 387 20.71 -21.97 -30.60
CA ARG A 387 21.17 -21.95 -32.00
C ARG A 387 20.90 -23.25 -32.78
N GLU A 388 20.06 -24.15 -32.25
CA GLU A 388 19.77 -25.45 -32.82
C GLU A 388 18.70 -25.47 -33.92
N ASP A 389 17.97 -24.35 -34.13
CA ASP A 389 16.98 -24.28 -35.22
C ASP A 389 17.42 -23.49 -36.46
N ARG A 390 18.72 -23.37 -36.69
CA ARG A 390 19.31 -22.90 -37.96
C ARG A 390 20.29 -23.93 -38.52
N GLY A 391 19.77 -25.08 -38.81
CA GLY A 391 20.38 -26.08 -39.64
C GLY A 391 19.57 -26.29 -40.92
#